data_3d4d74a07ad298efb3e438a3d551837f
#
_entry.id   3d4d74a07ad298efb3e438a3d551837f
#
_cell.length_a   1.000
_cell.length_b   1.000
_cell.length_c   1.000
_cell.angle_alpha   90.00
_cell.angle_beta   90.00
_cell.angle_gamma   90.00
#
_symmetry.space_group_name_H-M   'P 1'
#
loop_
_entity.id
_entity.type
_entity.pdbx_description
1 polymer ?
#
loop_
_entity_poly.entity_id
_entity_poly.type
_entity_poly.pdbx_seq_one_letter_code
_entity_poly.pdbx_strand_id
1 'polypeptide(L)'
;MKNILALNSGGFDSVVMLHYLKEEYPHTQIDTLFMNWSQPMLQEEWKCARDVTDKLGMKFSMIHVDSSNIWDTVDMKEDAYVPMRNFVFIANAVAHAEKFGYDTIALAIIDNGEGASYFDCSEEFINGLNNMLESKGIKIITPFITKSKASLAMYARHFKITQDDFFSCNTPTAEGKPCGTCDDCNMIKSIYEYYVNDLIWEDPSTPNYKDRYVQSPIGEMRLLINNKCQFTCKHCFYGFDETLEEDMNLHQFKDVIHQAKQIGINHIHISGKEPLFDDTIFTLTSYMDDLNMTYDIVTNGLNINKFIDKLTKCTGLNKVFLSVDSLSNTQLRNTGKYILDNLGTLQINGIKYQITMDLCKENLSMFEETLQNLRVYGVTDVYVRAVSPLGNAKENDIKELDCNDWANILDNAVEGKYPVSVTICLTKKYYWEATEEDIKPYIDLVEDFGTIHLTDKVHLIVEKYCMAYSNQITVTSDGYMLGCGSQVACEKYNEISPGNLKREKLIDVLYKGKTNHLNLYQNLDKIRCFFNK
;
A
#
# COMPACT_ATOMS: atom_id res chain seq x y z
N MET A 1 27.28 3.95 -8.96
CA MET A 1 27.34 4.59 -7.62
C MET A 1 28.70 4.30 -7.01
N LYS A 2 29.45 5.33 -6.63
CA LYS A 2 30.76 5.13 -5.99
C LYS A 2 30.70 5.45 -4.51
N ASN A 3 30.03 6.56 -4.14
CA ASN A 3 29.96 7.04 -2.76
C ASN A 3 28.56 7.61 -2.49
N ILE A 4 27.92 7.16 -1.42
CA ILE A 4 26.60 7.62 -1.01
C ILE A 4 26.71 8.50 0.23
N LEU A 5 26.06 9.65 0.22
CA LEU A 5 25.82 10.50 1.38
C LEU A 5 24.35 10.33 1.82
N ALA A 6 24.11 9.64 2.92
CA ALA A 6 22.76 9.40 3.43
C ALA A 6 22.36 10.47 4.46
N LEU A 7 21.23 11.13 4.24
CA LEU A 7 20.65 12.02 5.24
C LEU A 7 20.09 11.18 6.39
N ASN A 8 20.63 11.39 7.58
CA ASN A 8 20.31 10.63 8.77
C ASN A 8 19.78 11.55 9.88
N SER A 9 18.49 11.52 10.11
CA SER A 9 17.86 12.29 11.20
C SER A 9 17.90 11.60 12.56
N GLY A 10 18.29 10.33 12.63
CA GLY A 10 18.13 9.51 13.83
C GLY A 10 16.73 9.00 14.08
N GLY A 11 15.77 9.39 13.24
CA GLY A 11 14.39 8.88 13.26
C GLY A 11 14.26 7.51 12.60
N PHE A 12 13.11 6.85 12.84
CA PHE A 12 12.83 5.48 12.38
C PHE A 12 13.16 5.26 10.90
N ASP A 13 12.62 6.08 10.00
CA ASP A 13 12.77 5.89 8.56
C ASP A 13 14.23 5.98 8.11
N SER A 14 14.99 6.95 8.65
CA SER A 14 16.39 7.14 8.29
C SER A 14 17.27 6.01 8.82
N VAL A 15 16.99 5.49 10.01
CA VAL A 15 17.72 4.35 10.57
C VAL A 15 17.46 3.09 9.74
N VAL A 16 16.23 2.82 9.38
CA VAL A 16 15.89 1.69 8.48
C VAL A 16 16.58 1.85 7.12
N MET A 17 16.60 3.07 6.55
CA MET A 17 17.28 3.34 5.28
C MET A 17 18.78 3.06 5.34
N LEU A 18 19.46 3.39 6.43
CA LEU A 18 20.90 3.14 6.55
C LEU A 18 21.23 1.63 6.52
N HIS A 19 20.44 0.82 7.22
CA HIS A 19 20.58 -0.62 7.18
C HIS A 19 20.29 -1.18 5.77
N TYR A 20 19.22 -0.72 5.14
CA TYR A 20 18.86 -1.08 3.76
C TYR A 20 19.99 -0.74 2.78
N LEU A 21 20.51 0.48 2.81
CA LEU A 21 21.61 0.90 1.93
C LEU A 21 22.88 0.06 2.14
N LYS A 22 23.18 -0.32 3.38
CA LYS A 22 24.34 -1.17 3.70
C LYS A 22 24.21 -2.57 3.11
N GLU A 23 23.01 -3.14 3.11
CA GLU A 23 22.74 -4.45 2.52
C GLU A 23 22.72 -4.38 1.00
N GLU A 24 22.00 -3.41 0.43
CA GLU A 24 21.83 -3.26 -1.02
C GLU A 24 23.12 -2.85 -1.75
N TYR A 25 23.98 -2.08 -1.07
CA TYR A 25 25.23 -1.58 -1.65
C TYR A 25 26.47 -1.99 -0.82
N PRO A 26 26.76 -3.30 -0.66
CA PRO A 26 27.76 -3.80 0.30
C PRO A 26 29.20 -3.36 -0.01
N HIS A 27 29.47 -2.95 -1.25
CA HIS A 27 30.80 -2.51 -1.70
C HIS A 27 30.89 -1.00 -1.94
N THR A 28 29.86 -0.25 -1.60
CA THR A 28 29.81 1.21 -1.77
C THR A 28 30.17 1.90 -0.46
N GLN A 29 30.95 2.95 -0.53
CA GLN A 29 31.16 3.81 0.64
C GLN A 29 29.86 4.57 0.93
N ILE A 30 29.34 4.40 2.14
CA ILE A 30 28.15 5.09 2.63
C ILE A 30 28.54 5.88 3.87
N ASP A 31 28.34 7.18 3.82
CA ASP A 31 28.57 8.08 4.95
C ASP A 31 27.27 8.83 5.27
N THR A 32 27.15 9.36 6.48
CA THR A 32 25.93 10.00 6.95
C THR A 32 26.07 11.48 7.17
N LEU A 33 25.00 12.21 6.92
CA LEU A 33 24.91 13.64 7.15
C LEU A 33 23.67 13.96 8.01
N PHE A 34 23.91 14.50 9.20
CA PHE A 34 22.89 14.99 10.11
C PHE A 34 22.66 16.49 9.91
N MET A 35 21.38 16.91 9.85
CA MET A 35 21.00 18.31 9.75
C MET A 35 20.59 18.83 11.13
N ASN A 36 21.41 19.71 11.71
CA ASN A 36 21.07 20.42 12.93
C ASN A 36 20.38 21.74 12.53
N TRP A 37 19.07 21.81 12.69
CA TRP A 37 18.27 23.01 12.44
C TRP A 37 17.62 23.58 13.71
N SER A 38 18.21 23.26 14.86
CA SER A 38 17.76 23.66 16.19
C SER A 38 16.39 23.07 16.58
N GLN A 39 16.07 21.87 16.06
CA GLN A 39 14.86 21.16 16.40
C GLN A 39 14.74 20.84 17.89
N PRO A 40 13.50 20.78 18.44
CA PRO A 40 13.28 20.55 19.87
C PRO A 40 13.90 19.26 20.41
N MET A 41 13.97 18.20 19.59
CA MET A 41 14.50 16.88 19.93
C MET A 41 15.96 16.67 19.46
N LEU A 42 16.70 17.75 19.23
CA LEU A 42 18.04 17.71 18.64
C LEU A 42 19.00 16.73 19.33
N GLN A 43 19.01 16.68 20.64
CA GLN A 43 19.97 15.88 21.40
C GLN A 43 19.70 14.38 21.26
N GLU A 44 18.43 14.01 21.33
CA GLU A 44 17.97 12.64 21.22
C GLU A 44 18.17 12.11 19.78
N GLU A 45 17.75 12.88 18.79
CA GLU A 45 17.95 12.55 17.37
C GLU A 45 19.43 12.46 17.01
N TRP A 46 20.23 13.43 17.42
CA TRP A 46 21.68 13.43 17.16
C TRP A 46 22.36 12.20 17.76
N LYS A 47 22.00 11.83 18.99
CA LYS A 47 22.53 10.64 19.65
C LYS A 47 22.21 9.37 18.84
N CYS A 48 20.93 9.14 18.50
CA CYS A 48 20.52 7.98 17.71
C CYS A 48 21.18 7.98 16.32
N ALA A 49 21.25 9.13 15.64
CA ALA A 49 21.88 9.25 14.34
C ALA A 49 23.38 8.87 14.40
N ARG A 50 24.07 9.27 15.45
CA ARG A 50 25.47 8.93 15.65
C ARG A 50 25.65 7.47 16.00
N ASP A 51 24.86 6.96 16.95
CA ASP A 51 24.98 5.58 17.44
C ASP A 51 24.75 4.57 16.29
N VAL A 52 23.73 4.78 15.43
CA VAL A 52 23.50 3.92 14.26
C VAL A 52 24.62 4.04 13.22
N THR A 53 25.14 5.24 12.99
CA THR A 53 26.26 5.48 12.08
C THR A 53 27.50 4.72 12.52
N ASP A 54 27.85 4.82 13.81
CA ASP A 54 29.00 4.12 14.42
C ASP A 54 28.81 2.58 14.37
N LYS A 55 27.59 2.10 14.69
CA LYS A 55 27.22 0.68 14.61
C LYS A 55 27.40 0.09 13.21
N LEU A 56 27.07 0.85 12.18
CA LEU A 56 27.22 0.43 10.78
C LEU A 56 28.60 0.67 10.19
N GLY A 57 29.54 1.28 10.95
CA GLY A 57 30.90 1.57 10.51
C GLY A 57 30.97 2.64 9.41
N MET A 58 30.02 3.59 9.42
CA MET A 58 29.96 4.72 8.49
C MET A 58 30.60 5.96 9.11
N LYS A 59 30.95 6.94 8.28
CA LYS A 59 31.45 8.25 8.77
C LYS A 59 30.26 9.18 9.03
N PHE A 60 30.24 9.80 10.19
CA PHE A 60 29.25 10.79 10.59
C PHE A 60 29.70 12.21 10.27
N SER A 61 28.84 13.01 9.67
CA SER A 61 29.02 14.44 9.45
C SER A 61 27.77 15.21 9.90
N MET A 62 27.92 16.47 10.29
CA MET A 62 26.82 17.33 10.70
C MET A 62 26.95 18.70 10.05
N ILE A 63 25.83 19.25 9.59
CA ILE A 63 25.70 20.64 9.14
C ILE A 63 24.70 21.35 10.03
N HIS A 64 25.03 22.57 10.42
CA HIS A 64 24.10 23.48 11.08
C HIS A 64 23.34 24.27 10.00
N VAL A 65 22.00 24.20 10.03
CA VAL A 65 21.10 24.95 9.16
C VAL A 65 20.44 26.02 10.01
N ASP A 66 20.78 27.28 9.75
CA ASP A 66 20.14 28.40 10.46
C ASP A 66 18.69 28.55 9.97
N SER A 67 17.75 28.21 10.82
CA SER A 67 16.32 28.24 10.54
C SER A 67 15.57 29.30 11.34
N SER A 68 16.28 30.07 12.17
CA SER A 68 15.72 30.99 13.16
C SER A 68 14.73 32.02 12.64
N ASN A 69 14.82 32.36 11.35
CA ASN A 69 13.91 33.34 10.71
C ASN A 69 12.81 32.70 9.84
N ILE A 70 12.79 31.38 9.71
CA ILE A 70 11.88 30.68 8.79
C ILE A 70 10.92 29.76 9.57
N TRP A 71 11.43 29.04 10.57
CA TRP A 71 10.71 27.98 11.24
C TRP A 71 10.47 28.20 12.76
N ASP A 72 10.91 29.31 13.32
CA ASP A 72 10.76 29.64 14.75
C ASP A 72 9.30 29.68 15.26
N THR A 73 8.35 29.80 14.35
CA THR A 73 6.92 29.89 14.67
C THR A 73 6.13 28.60 14.43
N VAL A 74 6.79 27.51 13.99
CA VAL A 74 6.12 26.23 13.74
C VAL A 74 5.85 25.52 15.06
N ASP A 75 4.58 25.39 15.43
CA ASP A 75 4.18 24.58 16.59
C ASP A 75 4.15 23.10 16.20
N MET A 76 5.21 22.38 16.51
CA MET A 76 5.35 20.94 16.25
C MET A 76 4.31 20.07 16.98
N LYS A 77 3.50 20.64 17.85
CA LYS A 77 2.43 19.91 18.55
C LYS A 77 1.12 19.88 17.76
N GLU A 78 0.85 20.94 17.00
CA GLU A 78 -0.39 21.08 16.24
C GLU A 78 -0.20 20.68 14.76
N ASP A 79 0.98 20.99 14.18
CA ASP A 79 1.29 20.65 12.80
C ASP A 79 2.79 20.33 12.64
N ALA A 80 3.12 19.11 12.33
CA ALA A 80 4.50 18.67 12.06
C ALA A 80 5.04 19.17 10.70
N TYR A 81 4.26 19.93 9.94
CA TYR A 81 4.68 20.48 8.66
C TYR A 81 5.63 21.65 8.83
N VAL A 82 6.83 21.48 8.34
CA VAL A 82 7.84 22.54 8.23
C VAL A 82 8.03 22.86 6.74
N PRO A 83 7.58 24.04 6.26
CA PRO A 83 7.54 24.36 4.84
C PRO A 83 8.89 24.16 4.14
N MET A 84 8.89 23.36 3.06
CA MET A 84 10.05 23.11 2.18
C MET A 84 11.33 22.67 2.93
N ARG A 85 11.18 22.02 4.09
CA ARG A 85 12.31 21.57 4.92
C ARG A 85 13.24 20.63 4.16
N ASN A 86 12.68 19.64 3.45
CA ASN A 86 13.48 18.67 2.71
C ASN A 86 14.23 19.34 1.56
N PHE A 87 13.66 20.36 0.91
CA PHE A 87 14.38 21.12 -0.12
C PHE A 87 15.64 21.81 0.44
N VAL A 88 15.50 22.46 1.59
CA VAL A 88 16.66 23.12 2.26
C VAL A 88 17.72 22.09 2.64
N PHE A 89 17.32 20.93 3.17
CA PHE A 89 18.24 19.86 3.55
C PHE A 89 18.93 19.27 2.32
N ILE A 90 18.21 19.02 1.24
CA ILE A 90 18.79 18.52 -0.01
C ILE A 90 19.79 19.53 -0.59
N ALA A 91 19.47 20.82 -0.61
CA ALA A 91 20.38 21.85 -1.12
C ALA A 91 21.72 21.87 -0.34
N ASN A 92 21.66 21.77 0.99
CA ASN A 92 22.86 21.65 1.82
C ASN A 92 23.63 20.34 1.58
N ALA A 93 22.90 19.23 1.41
CA ALA A 93 23.49 17.93 1.10
C ALA A 93 24.18 17.92 -0.27
N VAL A 94 23.61 18.57 -1.29
CA VAL A 94 24.21 18.74 -2.62
C VAL A 94 25.53 19.52 -2.54
N ALA A 95 25.55 20.64 -1.80
CA ALA A 95 26.76 21.42 -1.60
C ALA A 95 27.85 20.61 -0.86
N HIS A 96 27.44 19.80 0.13
CA HIS A 96 28.34 18.91 0.85
C HIS A 96 28.86 17.79 -0.06
N ALA A 97 27.97 17.17 -0.85
CA ALA A 97 28.31 16.11 -1.79
C ALA A 97 29.31 16.60 -2.85
N GLU A 98 29.10 17.77 -3.46
CA GLU A 98 30.01 18.38 -4.43
C GLU A 98 31.38 18.64 -3.81
N LYS A 99 31.41 19.15 -2.57
CA LYS A 99 32.66 19.46 -1.86
C LYS A 99 33.52 18.23 -1.50
N PHE A 100 32.85 17.13 -1.11
CA PHE A 100 33.54 15.95 -0.57
C PHE A 100 33.53 14.76 -1.53
N GLY A 101 32.98 14.89 -2.73
CA GLY A 101 33.08 13.91 -3.80
C GLY A 101 32.07 12.75 -3.70
N TYR A 102 30.90 12.99 -3.13
CA TYR A 102 29.78 12.03 -3.20
C TYR A 102 29.03 12.20 -4.52
N ASP A 103 28.69 11.09 -5.17
CA ASP A 103 27.93 11.10 -6.41
C ASP A 103 26.44 10.76 -6.19
N THR A 104 26.08 10.36 -4.98
CA THR A 104 24.71 9.97 -4.65
C THR A 104 24.32 10.51 -3.28
N ILE A 105 23.11 11.04 -3.17
CA ILE A 105 22.49 11.48 -1.91
C ILE A 105 21.26 10.59 -1.66
N ALA A 106 21.14 10.00 -0.47
CA ALA A 106 20.01 9.16 -0.10
C ALA A 106 19.14 9.82 0.99
N LEU A 107 17.83 9.78 0.80
CA LEU A 107 16.83 10.27 1.75
C LEU A 107 15.75 9.22 2.02
N ALA A 108 15.31 9.13 3.27
CA ALA A 108 14.19 8.29 3.71
C ALA A 108 12.87 9.05 3.60
N ILE A 109 12.46 9.37 2.37
CA ILE A 109 11.18 10.03 2.07
C ILE A 109 10.15 8.96 1.68
N ILE A 110 8.90 9.14 2.12
CA ILE A 110 7.75 8.31 1.78
C ILE A 110 6.70 9.20 1.15
N ASP A 111 6.28 8.88 -0.08
CA ASP A 111 5.18 9.51 -0.82
C ASP A 111 4.11 8.43 -1.09
N ASN A 112 3.46 7.95 -0.02
CA ASN A 112 2.48 6.87 -0.13
C ASN A 112 1.03 7.36 -0.26
N GLY A 113 0.81 8.67 -0.39
CA GLY A 113 -0.54 9.26 -0.45
C GLY A 113 -1.34 9.10 0.85
N GLU A 114 -0.76 8.55 1.90
CA GLU A 114 -1.36 8.42 3.23
C GLU A 114 -1.03 9.65 4.09
N GLY A 115 -1.90 10.62 4.06
CA GLY A 115 -1.71 11.90 4.74
C GLY A 115 -1.18 12.99 3.82
N ALA A 116 -1.20 14.24 4.23
CA ALA A 116 -0.78 15.37 3.42
C ALA A 116 0.61 15.12 2.82
N SER A 117 0.64 14.74 1.54
CA SER A 117 1.91 14.59 0.82
C SER A 117 2.47 15.99 0.64
N TYR A 118 3.47 16.32 1.44
CA TYR A 118 4.19 17.57 1.27
C TYR A 118 4.88 17.55 -0.09
N PHE A 119 4.77 18.63 -0.85
CA PHE A 119 5.34 18.72 -2.19
C PHE A 119 6.82 18.30 -2.22
N ASP A 120 7.61 18.68 -1.22
CA ASP A 120 9.04 18.34 -1.11
C ASP A 120 9.32 16.89 -0.65
N CYS A 121 8.26 16.07 -0.52
CA CYS A 121 8.32 14.62 -0.35
C CYS A 121 7.85 13.87 -1.61
N SER A 122 7.37 14.56 -2.64
CA SER A 122 6.79 13.92 -3.81
C SER A 122 7.84 13.36 -4.77
N GLU A 123 7.47 12.33 -5.50
CA GLU A 123 8.30 11.76 -6.58
C GLU A 123 8.56 12.78 -7.68
N GLU A 124 7.56 13.62 -8.02
CA GLU A 124 7.70 14.71 -8.99
C GLU A 124 8.81 15.70 -8.59
N PHE A 125 8.82 16.10 -7.32
CA PHE A 125 9.84 17.02 -6.78
C PHE A 125 11.25 16.40 -6.87
N ILE A 126 11.42 15.14 -6.45
CA ILE A 126 12.71 14.45 -6.50
C ILE A 126 13.19 14.27 -7.95
N ASN A 127 12.32 13.92 -8.88
CA ASN A 127 12.64 13.81 -10.29
C ASN A 127 13.05 15.17 -10.90
N GLY A 128 12.37 16.25 -10.52
CA GLY A 128 12.74 17.61 -10.90
C GLY A 128 14.16 17.99 -10.44
N LEU A 129 14.50 17.68 -9.21
CA LEU A 129 15.85 17.89 -8.67
C LEU A 129 16.90 17.01 -9.37
N ASN A 130 16.62 15.75 -9.64
CA ASN A 130 17.54 14.87 -10.37
C ASN A 130 17.84 15.39 -11.78
N ASN A 131 16.83 15.86 -12.50
CA ASN A 131 17.02 16.48 -13.82
C ASN A 131 17.93 17.74 -13.74
N MET A 132 17.75 18.56 -12.71
CA MET A 132 18.56 19.76 -12.50
C MET A 132 20.01 19.43 -12.12
N LEU A 133 20.24 18.33 -11.40
CA LEU A 133 21.56 17.90 -10.91
C LEU A 133 22.31 16.99 -11.90
N GLU A 134 21.70 16.59 -13.01
CA GLU A 134 22.31 15.69 -14.00
C GLU A 134 23.68 16.19 -14.48
N SER A 135 23.81 17.48 -14.79
CA SER A 135 25.07 18.09 -15.23
C SER A 135 26.18 18.11 -14.16
N LYS A 136 25.82 17.92 -12.89
CA LYS A 136 26.74 17.84 -11.76
C LYS A 136 27.20 16.42 -11.47
N GLY A 137 26.55 15.41 -12.08
CA GLY A 137 26.81 14.00 -11.80
C GLY A 137 26.43 13.58 -10.38
N ILE A 138 25.51 14.30 -9.73
CA ILE A 138 24.96 13.98 -8.41
C ILE A 138 23.54 13.48 -8.60
N LYS A 139 23.21 12.32 -8.02
CA LYS A 139 21.87 11.72 -8.06
C LYS A 139 21.27 11.66 -6.66
N ILE A 140 20.01 11.99 -6.55
CA ILE A 140 19.21 11.79 -5.34
C ILE A 140 18.46 10.47 -5.47
N ILE A 141 18.57 9.61 -4.46
CA ILE A 141 17.80 8.38 -4.34
C ILE A 141 16.91 8.42 -3.10
N THR A 142 15.71 7.91 -3.25
CA THR A 142 14.69 7.82 -2.20
C THR A 142 14.12 6.41 -2.18
N PRO A 143 14.85 5.44 -1.57
CA PRO A 143 14.54 4.01 -1.71
C PRO A 143 13.14 3.65 -1.18
N PHE A 144 12.55 4.51 -0.37
CA PHE A 144 11.26 4.27 0.27
C PHE A 144 10.13 5.15 -0.24
N ILE A 145 10.33 5.95 -1.29
CA ILE A 145 9.34 6.94 -1.74
C ILE A 145 7.98 6.31 -2.08
N THR A 146 7.97 5.11 -2.63
CA THR A 146 6.75 4.35 -2.96
C THR A 146 6.37 3.30 -1.93
N LYS A 147 7.06 3.25 -0.80
CA LYS A 147 6.83 2.25 0.26
C LYS A 147 5.85 2.77 1.31
N SER A 148 5.13 1.86 1.97
CA SER A 148 4.33 2.19 3.13
C SER A 148 5.15 2.13 4.43
N LYS A 149 4.64 2.73 5.51
CA LYS A 149 5.23 2.55 6.85
C LYS A 149 5.26 1.09 7.30
N ALA A 150 4.28 0.29 6.87
CA ALA A 150 4.26 -1.15 7.09
C ALA A 150 5.46 -1.84 6.41
N SER A 151 5.80 -1.45 5.17
CA SER A 151 6.99 -1.97 4.49
C SER A 151 8.28 -1.63 5.25
N LEU A 152 8.39 -0.41 5.79
CA LEU A 152 9.57 -0.03 6.60
C LEU A 152 9.64 -0.83 7.90
N ALA A 153 8.50 -1.14 8.50
CA ALA A 153 8.42 -2.00 9.68
C ALA A 153 8.99 -3.40 9.41
N MET A 154 8.73 -3.96 8.22
CA MET A 154 9.28 -5.25 7.81
C MET A 154 10.81 -5.20 7.64
N TYR A 155 11.33 -4.12 7.05
CA TYR A 155 12.79 -3.91 7.01
C TYR A 155 13.38 -3.74 8.42
N ALA A 156 12.72 -3.00 9.32
CA ALA A 156 13.16 -2.87 10.71
C ALA A 156 13.25 -4.22 11.41
N ARG A 157 12.29 -5.11 11.19
CA ARG A 157 12.30 -6.48 11.67
C ARG A 157 13.46 -7.29 11.08
N HIS A 158 13.62 -7.28 9.76
CA HIS A 158 14.71 -7.97 9.07
C HIS A 158 16.09 -7.57 9.64
N PHE A 159 16.30 -6.27 9.82
CA PHE A 159 17.54 -5.72 10.38
C PHE A 159 17.61 -5.79 11.91
N LYS A 160 16.58 -6.30 12.59
CA LYS A 160 16.48 -6.38 14.05
C LYS A 160 16.64 -5.01 14.73
N ILE A 161 16.08 -3.97 14.11
CA ILE A 161 16.06 -2.62 14.67
C ILE A 161 15.05 -2.58 15.81
N THR A 162 15.47 -2.09 16.96
CA THR A 162 14.65 -1.93 18.16
C THR A 162 14.26 -0.48 18.39
N GLN A 163 13.33 -0.22 19.31
CA GLN A 163 12.94 1.15 19.67
C GLN A 163 14.08 1.95 20.33
N ASP A 164 15.15 1.31 20.76
CA ASP A 164 16.35 1.96 21.32
C ASP A 164 17.33 2.45 20.22
N ASP A 165 17.17 2.00 18.98
CA ASP A 165 18.07 2.33 17.87
C ASP A 165 17.72 3.67 17.18
N PHE A 166 16.54 4.28 17.47
CA PHE A 166 16.10 5.53 16.84
C PHE A 166 15.26 6.40 17.79
N PHE A 167 15.01 7.66 17.39
CA PHE A 167 14.15 8.58 18.11
C PHE A 167 13.13 9.23 17.17
N SER A 168 11.83 9.02 17.42
CA SER A 168 10.72 9.54 16.61
C SER A 168 9.60 10.09 17.49
N CYS A 169 9.91 11.08 18.32
CA CYS A 169 8.93 11.73 19.19
C CYS A 169 9.00 13.25 19.04
N ASN A 170 7.88 13.88 18.72
CA ASN A 170 7.80 15.33 18.52
C ASN A 170 7.73 16.12 19.84
N THR A 171 7.37 15.47 20.94
CA THR A 171 7.19 16.13 22.26
C THR A 171 7.79 15.28 23.38
N PRO A 172 9.14 15.13 23.42
CA PRO A 172 9.78 14.30 24.43
C PRO A 172 9.53 14.80 25.86
N THR A 173 9.64 13.89 26.83
CA THR A 173 9.59 14.25 28.24
C THR A 173 10.81 15.08 28.65
N ALA A 174 10.77 15.70 29.83
CA ALA A 174 11.91 16.46 30.36
C ALA A 174 13.17 15.61 30.55
N GLU A 175 13.05 14.28 30.64
CA GLU A 175 14.16 13.34 30.75
C GLU A 175 14.63 12.84 29.36
N GLY A 176 14.15 13.42 28.25
CA GLY A 176 14.53 13.03 26.89
C GLY A 176 13.96 11.68 26.43
N LYS A 177 12.85 11.22 27.02
CA LYS A 177 12.16 9.99 26.61
C LYS A 177 10.99 10.28 25.68
N PRO A 178 10.62 9.33 24.79
CA PRO A 178 9.40 9.46 24.01
C PRO A 178 8.17 9.68 24.90
N CYS A 179 7.30 10.63 24.52
CA CYS A 179 6.11 10.97 25.31
C CYS A 179 5.04 9.88 25.36
N GLY A 180 5.04 8.96 24.39
CA GLY A 180 4.07 7.87 24.28
C GLY A 180 2.66 8.27 23.81
N THR A 181 2.43 9.56 23.50
CA THR A 181 1.07 10.09 23.22
C THR A 181 0.97 10.92 21.93
N CYS A 182 2.07 11.41 21.37
CA CYS A 182 2.04 12.11 20.07
C CYS A 182 1.80 11.11 18.92
N ASP A 183 1.44 11.63 17.75
CA ASP A 183 1.13 10.82 16.58
C ASP A 183 2.28 9.90 16.18
N ASP A 184 3.52 10.38 16.22
CA ASP A 184 4.69 9.55 15.91
C ASP A 184 4.89 8.44 16.95
N CYS A 185 4.73 8.72 18.24
CA CYS A 185 4.80 7.69 19.27
C CYS A 185 3.70 6.62 19.08
N ASN A 186 2.48 7.04 18.78
CA ASN A 186 1.36 6.13 18.51
C ASN A 186 1.61 5.30 17.24
N MET A 187 2.12 5.91 16.19
CA MET A 187 2.50 5.24 14.95
C MET A 187 3.61 4.20 15.20
N ILE A 188 4.69 4.58 15.88
CA ILE A 188 5.79 3.65 16.21
C ILE A 188 5.29 2.51 17.09
N LYS A 189 4.47 2.80 18.09
CA LYS A 189 3.86 1.76 18.90
C LYS A 189 3.08 0.76 18.05
N SER A 190 2.22 1.25 17.16
CA SER A 190 1.45 0.41 16.23
C SER A 190 2.36 -0.41 15.31
N ILE A 191 3.42 0.18 14.76
CA ILE A 191 4.40 -0.50 13.91
C ILE A 191 5.05 -1.66 14.67
N TYR A 192 5.56 -1.41 15.88
CA TYR A 192 6.26 -2.44 16.65
C TYR A 192 5.32 -3.50 17.19
N GLU A 193 4.14 -3.12 17.68
CA GLU A 193 3.15 -4.08 18.16
C GLU A 193 2.61 -4.98 17.06
N TYR A 194 2.53 -4.49 15.83
CA TYR A 194 1.88 -5.19 14.73
C TYR A 194 2.85 -5.86 13.76
N TYR A 195 3.93 -5.19 13.33
CA TYR A 195 4.81 -5.67 12.27
C TYR A 195 6.16 -6.15 12.76
N VAL A 196 6.79 -5.43 13.70
CA VAL A 196 8.16 -5.74 14.11
C VAL A 196 8.21 -6.88 15.13
N ASN A 197 7.26 -6.90 16.07
CA ASN A 197 7.20 -7.92 17.12
C ASN A 197 6.47 -9.19 16.68
N ASP A 198 6.25 -9.40 15.40
CA ASP A 198 5.65 -10.64 14.87
C ASP A 198 4.25 -10.97 15.38
N LEU A 199 3.42 -9.98 15.70
CA LEU A 199 2.08 -10.23 16.23
C LEU A 199 1.22 -11.16 15.37
N ILE A 200 1.49 -11.20 14.06
CA ILE A 200 0.83 -12.13 13.13
C ILE A 200 1.53 -13.48 13.06
N TRP A 201 2.85 -13.51 13.37
CA TRP A 201 3.75 -14.65 13.17
C TRP A 201 4.39 -15.14 14.47
N GLU A 202 4.14 -14.47 15.59
CA GLU A 202 4.56 -14.95 16.89
C GLU A 202 3.92 -16.31 17.16
N ASP A 203 4.65 -17.16 17.90
CA ASP A 203 4.07 -18.33 18.50
C ASP A 203 2.85 -17.90 19.33
N PRO A 204 1.64 -18.44 19.04
CA PRO A 204 0.43 -18.13 19.80
C PRO A 204 0.53 -18.42 21.30
N SER A 205 1.56 -19.14 21.75
CA SER A 205 1.85 -19.37 23.17
C SER A 205 2.54 -18.18 23.86
N THR A 206 2.98 -17.15 23.10
CA THR A 206 3.62 -15.97 23.69
C THR A 206 2.68 -15.24 24.63
N PRO A 207 3.10 -14.86 25.85
CA PRO A 207 2.25 -14.13 26.78
C PRO A 207 1.64 -12.87 26.16
N ASN A 208 0.34 -12.68 26.35
CA ASN A 208 -0.46 -11.57 25.83
C ASN A 208 -0.57 -11.48 24.29
N TYR A 209 -0.14 -12.51 23.53
CA TYR A 209 -0.28 -12.55 22.07
C TYR A 209 -1.71 -12.23 21.61
N LYS A 210 -2.70 -12.91 22.20
CA LYS A 210 -4.11 -12.76 21.84
C LYS A 210 -4.59 -11.32 22.02
N ASP A 211 -4.26 -10.69 23.13
CA ASP A 211 -4.70 -9.32 23.42
C ASP A 211 -4.04 -8.31 22.48
N ARG A 212 -2.75 -8.45 22.19
CA ARG A 212 -2.01 -7.62 21.24
C ARG A 212 -2.56 -7.76 19.82
N TYR A 213 -2.78 -8.99 19.34
CA TYR A 213 -3.35 -9.25 18.02
C TYR A 213 -4.73 -8.63 17.86
N VAL A 214 -5.60 -8.80 18.84
CA VAL A 214 -6.96 -8.27 18.79
C VAL A 214 -6.99 -6.74 18.81
N GLN A 215 -6.05 -6.09 19.48
CA GLN A 215 -5.91 -4.65 19.55
C GLN A 215 -5.14 -4.04 18.37
N SER A 216 -4.53 -4.85 17.50
CA SER A 216 -3.77 -4.34 16.35
C SER A 216 -4.67 -3.52 15.40
N PRO A 217 -4.15 -2.45 14.78
CA PRO A 217 -4.93 -1.61 13.87
C PRO A 217 -5.31 -2.37 12.58
N ILE A 218 -6.36 -1.90 11.92
CA ILE A 218 -6.72 -2.30 10.56
C ILE A 218 -6.19 -1.26 9.59
N GLY A 219 -5.38 -1.69 8.61
CA GLY A 219 -4.81 -0.78 7.60
C GLY A 219 -5.79 -0.45 6.48
N GLU A 220 -6.68 -1.38 6.10
CA GLU A 220 -7.53 -1.25 4.94
C GLU A 220 -8.97 -1.72 5.20
N MET A 221 -9.94 -0.94 4.75
CA MET A 221 -11.35 -1.36 4.67
C MET A 221 -11.83 -1.33 3.23
N ARG A 222 -12.33 -2.47 2.75
CA ARG A 222 -13.08 -2.54 1.51
C ARG A 222 -14.57 -2.40 1.83
N LEU A 223 -15.23 -1.43 1.20
CA LEU A 223 -16.64 -1.16 1.37
C LEU A 223 -17.40 -1.48 0.08
N LEU A 224 -18.29 -2.47 0.14
CA LEU A 224 -19.18 -2.84 -0.97
C LEU A 224 -20.46 -2.03 -0.83
N ILE A 225 -20.67 -1.06 -1.73
CA ILE A 225 -21.76 -0.09 -1.56
C ILE A 225 -23.07 -0.49 -2.22
N ASN A 226 -23.06 -1.53 -3.05
CA ASN A 226 -24.26 -2.06 -3.70
C ASN A 226 -24.06 -3.47 -4.22
N ASN A 227 -25.16 -4.13 -4.57
CA ASN A 227 -25.20 -5.43 -5.25
C ASN A 227 -25.68 -5.30 -6.71
N LYS A 228 -25.36 -4.22 -7.41
CA LYS A 228 -25.82 -3.91 -8.78
C LYS A 228 -24.66 -3.80 -9.74
N CYS A 229 -24.80 -4.36 -10.94
CA CYS A 229 -23.86 -4.22 -12.04
C CYS A 229 -24.58 -4.30 -13.37
N GLN A 230 -24.07 -3.58 -14.39
CA GLN A 230 -24.59 -3.67 -15.77
C GLN A 230 -24.06 -4.90 -16.51
N PHE A 231 -23.04 -5.58 -15.95
CA PHE A 231 -22.40 -6.73 -16.56
C PHE A 231 -22.63 -8.03 -15.78
N THR A 232 -22.57 -9.13 -16.52
CA THR A 232 -22.62 -10.51 -16.02
C THR A 232 -21.33 -11.23 -16.40
N CYS A 233 -20.17 -10.72 -15.91
CA CYS A 233 -18.86 -11.26 -16.27
C CYS A 233 -18.71 -12.71 -15.82
N LYS A 234 -18.27 -13.59 -16.72
CA LYS A 234 -18.11 -15.02 -16.43
C LYS A 234 -17.04 -15.33 -15.37
N HIS A 235 -16.01 -14.48 -15.26
CA HIS A 235 -14.92 -14.64 -14.30
C HIS A 235 -15.14 -13.85 -12.99
N CYS A 236 -16.29 -13.19 -12.83
CA CYS A 236 -16.58 -12.39 -11.64
C CYS A 236 -16.59 -13.28 -10.39
N PHE A 237 -15.82 -12.91 -9.38
CA PHE A 237 -15.83 -13.65 -8.13
C PHE A 237 -17.11 -13.41 -7.29
N TYR A 238 -17.88 -12.35 -7.57
CA TYR A 238 -19.23 -12.18 -7.07
C TYR A 238 -20.17 -13.12 -7.85
N GLY A 239 -20.52 -14.27 -7.27
CA GLY A 239 -21.35 -15.27 -7.93
C GLY A 239 -22.84 -15.08 -7.80
N PHE A 240 -23.30 -14.10 -7.00
CA PHE A 240 -24.69 -13.99 -6.60
C PHE A 240 -25.30 -12.69 -7.08
N ASP A 241 -26.55 -12.79 -7.57
CA ASP A 241 -27.32 -11.62 -8.00
C ASP A 241 -28.03 -10.94 -6.83
N GLU A 242 -28.17 -11.64 -5.70
CA GLU A 242 -28.88 -11.15 -4.52
C GLU A 242 -27.98 -11.16 -3.28
N THR A 243 -28.12 -10.14 -2.44
CA THR A 243 -27.58 -10.12 -1.09
C THR A 243 -28.43 -10.99 -0.17
N LEU A 244 -27.86 -11.42 0.97
CA LEU A 244 -28.59 -12.22 1.96
C LEU A 244 -29.67 -11.41 2.70
N GLU A 245 -29.46 -10.09 2.77
CA GLU A 245 -30.43 -9.14 3.34
C GLU A 245 -30.51 -7.90 2.43
N GLU A 246 -31.45 -6.99 2.71
CA GLU A 246 -31.49 -5.68 2.05
C GLU A 246 -30.20 -4.91 2.25
N ASP A 247 -29.76 -4.21 1.20
CA ASP A 247 -28.60 -3.33 1.26
C ASP A 247 -28.78 -2.26 2.35
N MET A 248 -27.68 -1.84 2.95
CA MET A 248 -27.65 -0.72 3.88
C MET A 248 -28.17 0.56 3.21
N ASN A 249 -28.92 1.36 3.93
CA ASN A 249 -29.26 2.70 3.49
C ASN A 249 -28.08 3.68 3.71
N LEU A 250 -28.18 4.87 3.12
CA LEU A 250 -27.12 5.88 3.20
C LEU A 250 -26.72 6.26 4.64
N HIS A 251 -27.67 6.26 5.57
CA HIS A 251 -27.38 6.57 6.97
C HIS A 251 -26.52 5.47 7.60
N GLN A 252 -26.83 4.21 7.35
CA GLN A 252 -26.08 3.06 7.85
C GLN A 252 -24.67 3.02 7.26
N PHE A 253 -24.51 3.29 5.95
CA PHE A 253 -23.19 3.42 5.34
C PHE A 253 -22.35 4.54 5.98
N LYS A 254 -22.96 5.72 6.19
CA LYS A 254 -22.27 6.84 6.84
C LYS A 254 -21.88 6.51 8.28
N ASP A 255 -22.71 5.78 9.00
CA ASP A 255 -22.39 5.33 10.36
C ASP A 255 -21.19 4.36 10.37
N VAL A 256 -21.15 3.40 9.44
CA VAL A 256 -20.00 2.50 9.26
C VAL A 256 -18.72 3.27 8.94
N ILE A 257 -18.78 4.23 8.00
CA ILE A 257 -17.64 5.09 7.63
C ILE A 257 -17.17 5.91 8.84
N HIS A 258 -18.09 6.47 9.60
CA HIS A 258 -17.78 7.23 10.81
C HIS A 258 -17.08 6.37 11.87
N GLN A 259 -17.61 5.19 12.13
CA GLN A 259 -16.99 4.23 13.06
C GLN A 259 -15.62 3.77 12.57
N ALA A 260 -15.44 3.56 11.26
CA ALA A 260 -14.13 3.24 10.67
C ALA A 260 -13.10 4.36 10.95
N LYS A 261 -13.49 5.63 10.73
CA LYS A 261 -12.64 6.78 11.07
C LYS A 261 -12.27 6.82 12.54
N GLN A 262 -13.23 6.56 13.44
CA GLN A 262 -12.99 6.56 14.89
C GLN A 262 -11.96 5.52 15.35
N ILE A 263 -11.86 4.38 14.67
CA ILE A 263 -10.88 3.33 14.98
C ILE A 263 -9.57 3.45 14.18
N GLY A 264 -9.37 4.58 13.48
CA GLY A 264 -8.12 4.90 12.79
C GLY A 264 -8.05 4.45 11.33
N ILE A 265 -9.12 3.92 10.73
CA ILE A 265 -9.16 3.62 9.30
C ILE A 265 -9.35 4.94 8.55
N ASN A 266 -8.32 5.37 7.82
CA ASN A 266 -8.33 6.64 7.08
C ASN A 266 -8.47 6.45 5.56
N HIS A 267 -8.37 5.22 5.07
CA HIS A 267 -8.49 4.89 3.66
C HIS A 267 -9.51 3.79 3.42
N ILE A 268 -10.38 3.96 2.42
CA ILE A 268 -11.43 3.00 2.07
C ILE A 268 -11.36 2.66 0.58
N HIS A 269 -11.28 1.37 0.25
CA HIS A 269 -11.51 0.89 -1.11
C HIS A 269 -13.00 0.72 -1.36
N ILE A 270 -13.60 1.63 -2.11
CA ILE A 270 -15.00 1.54 -2.50
C ILE A 270 -15.12 0.55 -3.66
N SER A 271 -15.88 -0.50 -3.43
CA SER A 271 -16.08 -1.60 -4.35
C SER A 271 -17.55 -2.06 -4.30
N GLY A 272 -17.82 -3.23 -4.76
CA GLY A 272 -19.13 -3.82 -4.89
C GLY A 272 -19.22 -4.52 -6.25
N LYS A 273 -20.43 -4.75 -6.77
CA LYS A 273 -20.56 -5.19 -8.16
C LYS A 273 -20.15 -4.06 -9.11
N GLU A 274 -20.77 -2.88 -9.01
CA GLU A 274 -20.34 -1.68 -9.72
C GLU A 274 -20.61 -0.41 -8.91
N PRO A 275 -19.63 0.22 -8.30
CA PRO A 275 -19.83 1.43 -7.50
C PRO A 275 -20.41 2.62 -8.28
N LEU A 276 -20.04 2.77 -9.57
CA LEU A 276 -20.58 3.80 -10.45
C LEU A 276 -21.88 3.36 -11.17
N PHE A 277 -22.65 2.42 -10.59
CA PHE A 277 -23.94 2.02 -11.14
C PHE A 277 -24.93 3.18 -11.17
N ASP A 278 -25.01 3.91 -10.09
CA ASP A 278 -25.79 5.13 -9.92
C ASP A 278 -24.98 6.20 -9.14
N ASP A 279 -25.61 7.31 -8.77
CA ASP A 279 -24.92 8.43 -8.13
C ASP A 279 -24.89 8.37 -6.60
N THR A 280 -25.36 7.29 -6.00
CA THR A 280 -25.35 7.05 -4.55
C THR A 280 -23.95 7.16 -3.96
N ILE A 281 -22.94 6.68 -4.69
CA ILE A 281 -21.53 6.74 -4.28
C ILE A 281 -21.10 8.18 -3.92
N PHE A 282 -21.55 9.21 -4.65
CA PHE A 282 -21.11 10.58 -4.43
C PHE A 282 -21.63 11.19 -3.13
N THR A 283 -22.70 10.67 -2.58
CA THR A 283 -23.15 11.04 -1.23
C THR A 283 -22.24 10.45 -0.16
N LEU A 284 -21.67 9.29 -0.39
CA LEU A 284 -20.73 8.63 0.53
C LEU A 284 -19.33 9.25 0.42
N THR A 285 -18.86 9.51 -0.82
CA THR A 285 -17.55 10.15 -1.02
C THR A 285 -17.53 11.57 -0.47
N SER A 286 -18.60 12.37 -0.67
CA SER A 286 -18.71 13.69 -0.04
C SER A 286 -18.64 13.61 1.50
N TYR A 287 -19.24 12.59 2.11
CA TYR A 287 -19.14 12.39 3.55
C TYR A 287 -17.73 11.99 4.00
N MET A 288 -17.03 11.15 3.21
CA MET A 288 -15.62 10.83 3.48
C MET A 288 -14.72 12.06 3.33
N ASP A 289 -14.96 12.90 2.31
CA ASP A 289 -14.26 14.18 2.13
C ASP A 289 -14.43 15.09 3.36
N ASP A 290 -15.66 15.20 3.92
CA ASP A 290 -15.94 15.96 5.16
C ASP A 290 -15.18 15.40 6.37
N LEU A 291 -14.86 14.11 6.38
CA LEU A 291 -14.11 13.44 7.43
C LEU A 291 -12.59 13.44 7.18
N ASN A 292 -12.10 14.10 6.12
CA ASN A 292 -10.71 14.03 5.68
C ASN A 292 -10.21 12.58 5.53
N MET A 293 -10.99 11.73 4.86
CA MET A 293 -10.61 10.37 4.51
C MET A 293 -10.25 10.28 3.04
N THR A 294 -9.33 9.40 2.71
CA THR A 294 -9.02 9.06 1.32
C THR A 294 -9.75 7.79 0.89
N TYR A 295 -9.96 7.64 -0.41
CA TYR A 295 -10.60 6.45 -0.95
C TYR A 295 -10.19 6.17 -2.39
N ASP A 296 -10.29 4.90 -2.76
CA ASP A 296 -10.19 4.44 -4.14
C ASP A 296 -11.57 3.97 -4.62
N ILE A 297 -11.79 4.02 -5.94
CA ILE A 297 -13.01 3.52 -6.57
C ILE A 297 -12.63 2.41 -7.57
N VAL A 298 -13.17 1.21 -7.35
CA VAL A 298 -12.97 0.07 -8.28
C VAL A 298 -14.18 -0.01 -9.21
N THR A 299 -13.97 0.14 -10.51
CA THR A 299 -15.08 0.22 -11.48
C THR A 299 -14.81 -0.55 -12.77
N ASN A 300 -15.88 -1.00 -13.43
CA ASN A 300 -15.85 -1.51 -14.79
C ASN A 300 -15.69 -0.40 -15.86
N GLY A 301 -15.79 0.85 -15.44
CA GLY A 301 -15.56 2.04 -16.26
C GLY A 301 -16.72 2.51 -17.14
N LEU A 302 -17.83 1.77 -17.24
CA LEU A 302 -18.92 2.10 -18.17
C LEU A 302 -19.48 3.51 -17.96
N ASN A 303 -19.62 3.93 -16.72
CA ASN A 303 -20.28 5.19 -16.36
C ASN A 303 -19.30 6.35 -16.05
N ILE A 304 -18.01 6.22 -16.32
CA ILE A 304 -17.03 7.28 -16.05
C ILE A 304 -17.44 8.58 -16.74
N ASN A 305 -17.72 8.55 -18.06
CA ASN A 305 -18.13 9.75 -18.81
C ASN A 305 -19.41 10.40 -18.25
N LYS A 306 -20.34 9.57 -17.76
CA LYS A 306 -21.58 10.07 -17.13
C LYS A 306 -21.33 10.83 -15.84
N PHE A 307 -20.31 10.43 -15.08
CA PHE A 307 -20.06 10.94 -13.73
C PHE A 307 -18.79 11.77 -13.60
N ILE A 308 -18.13 12.10 -14.69
CA ILE A 308 -16.83 12.79 -14.65
C ILE A 308 -16.88 14.11 -13.86
N ASP A 309 -17.93 14.92 -14.03
CA ASP A 309 -18.09 16.18 -13.30
C ASP A 309 -18.26 16.01 -11.78
N LYS A 310 -18.69 14.83 -11.34
CA LYS A 310 -18.78 14.48 -9.92
C LYS A 310 -17.47 13.92 -9.41
N LEU A 311 -16.81 13.07 -10.20
CA LEU A 311 -15.50 12.49 -9.86
C LEU A 311 -14.43 13.58 -9.69
N THR A 312 -14.42 14.61 -10.52
CA THR A 312 -13.48 15.75 -10.40
C THR A 312 -13.68 16.60 -9.13
N LYS A 313 -14.81 16.44 -8.44
CA LYS A 313 -15.11 17.14 -7.18
C LYS A 313 -14.79 16.33 -5.94
N CYS A 314 -14.43 15.06 -6.10
CA CYS A 314 -14.07 14.15 -5.02
C CYS A 314 -12.67 14.48 -4.51
N THR A 315 -12.54 15.21 -3.41
CA THR A 315 -11.25 15.71 -2.91
C THR A 315 -10.40 14.63 -2.24
N GLY A 316 -11.05 13.62 -1.63
CA GLY A 316 -10.38 12.45 -1.04
C GLY A 316 -10.13 11.30 -2.03
N LEU A 317 -10.48 11.47 -3.32
CA LEU A 317 -10.25 10.44 -4.32
C LEU A 317 -8.76 10.29 -4.60
N ASN A 318 -8.18 9.20 -4.13
CA ASN A 318 -6.78 8.88 -4.40
C ASN A 318 -6.61 8.33 -5.82
N LYS A 319 -7.44 7.32 -6.20
CA LYS A 319 -7.25 6.61 -7.47
C LYS A 319 -8.54 5.92 -7.95
N VAL A 320 -8.73 5.84 -9.26
CA VAL A 320 -9.75 4.98 -9.90
C VAL A 320 -9.08 3.70 -10.40
N PHE A 321 -9.49 2.56 -9.87
CA PHE A 321 -9.10 1.25 -10.37
C PHE A 321 -10.04 0.84 -11.49
N LEU A 322 -9.53 0.81 -12.73
CA LEU A 322 -10.28 0.54 -13.93
C LEU A 322 -10.03 -0.90 -14.40
N SER A 323 -11.07 -1.72 -14.37
CA SER A 323 -10.98 -3.14 -14.73
C SER A 323 -10.97 -3.35 -16.24
N VAL A 324 -9.88 -3.87 -16.79
CA VAL A 324 -9.69 -4.13 -18.23
C VAL A 324 -9.04 -5.51 -18.42
N ASP A 325 -9.83 -6.54 -18.72
CA ASP A 325 -9.31 -7.89 -18.86
C ASP A 325 -8.89 -8.22 -20.31
N SER A 326 -9.45 -7.50 -21.27
CA SER A 326 -9.09 -7.51 -22.68
C SER A 326 -9.78 -6.35 -23.41
N LEU A 327 -9.20 -5.89 -24.49
CA LEU A 327 -9.81 -4.90 -25.40
C LEU A 327 -10.53 -5.54 -26.59
N SER A 328 -10.26 -6.81 -26.88
CA SER A 328 -11.04 -7.61 -27.81
C SER A 328 -12.27 -8.19 -27.10
N ASN A 329 -13.34 -8.35 -27.86
CA ASN A 329 -14.63 -8.80 -27.34
C ASN A 329 -14.52 -10.22 -26.76
N THR A 330 -14.18 -10.31 -25.48
CA THR A 330 -14.13 -11.60 -24.77
C THR A 330 -15.44 -11.87 -24.08
N GLN A 331 -15.79 -13.14 -23.95
CA GLN A 331 -16.95 -13.55 -23.15
C GLN A 331 -16.73 -13.33 -21.64
N LEU A 332 -15.53 -12.90 -21.23
CA LEU A 332 -15.19 -12.66 -19.81
C LEU A 332 -15.79 -11.36 -19.31
N ARG A 333 -15.38 -10.24 -19.91
CA ARG A 333 -15.93 -8.92 -19.61
C ARG A 333 -16.15 -8.17 -20.92
N ASN A 334 -17.35 -7.71 -21.15
CA ASN A 334 -17.65 -6.93 -22.34
C ASN A 334 -17.26 -5.44 -22.13
N THR A 335 -15.98 -5.17 -22.04
CA THR A 335 -15.45 -3.82 -21.84
C THR A 335 -15.31 -3.04 -23.15
N GLY A 336 -15.20 -3.70 -24.27
CA GLY A 336 -15.27 -3.14 -25.59
C GLY A 336 -14.56 -1.81 -25.82
N LYS A 337 -14.95 -1.13 -26.89
CA LYS A 337 -14.33 0.14 -27.33
C LYS A 337 -14.51 1.31 -26.32
N TYR A 338 -15.59 1.34 -25.57
CA TYR A 338 -15.88 2.47 -24.67
C TYR A 338 -14.87 2.63 -23.51
N ILE A 339 -14.15 1.56 -23.14
CA ILE A 339 -13.18 1.64 -22.05
C ILE A 339 -12.05 2.62 -22.39
N LEU A 340 -11.64 2.66 -23.64
CA LEU A 340 -10.58 3.56 -24.13
C LEU A 340 -11.03 5.02 -24.13
N ASP A 341 -12.30 5.27 -24.50
CA ASP A 341 -12.88 6.62 -24.45
C ASP A 341 -12.97 7.11 -23.00
N ASN A 342 -13.37 6.23 -22.08
CA ASN A 342 -13.46 6.53 -20.65
C ASN A 342 -12.08 6.71 -20.01
N LEU A 343 -11.08 5.95 -20.43
CA LEU A 343 -9.69 6.16 -20.03
C LEU A 343 -9.19 7.55 -20.44
N GLY A 344 -9.42 7.94 -21.69
CA GLY A 344 -9.10 9.28 -22.19
C GLY A 344 -9.78 10.38 -21.36
N THR A 345 -11.02 10.14 -20.93
CA THR A 345 -11.75 11.09 -20.05
C THR A 345 -11.08 11.26 -18.69
N LEU A 346 -10.63 10.16 -18.05
CA LEU A 346 -9.89 10.25 -16.78
C LEU A 346 -8.59 11.05 -16.97
N GLN A 347 -7.83 10.76 -18.03
CA GLN A 347 -6.56 11.42 -18.33
C GLN A 347 -6.74 12.93 -18.55
N ILE A 348 -7.70 13.33 -19.37
CA ILE A 348 -7.95 14.75 -19.68
C ILE A 348 -8.37 15.54 -18.43
N ASN A 349 -9.05 14.89 -17.49
CA ASN A 349 -9.50 15.51 -16.25
C ASN A 349 -8.51 15.36 -15.09
N GLY A 350 -7.32 14.81 -15.33
CA GLY A 350 -6.26 14.68 -14.33
C GLY A 350 -6.58 13.71 -13.19
N ILE A 351 -7.54 12.80 -13.37
CA ILE A 351 -7.90 11.81 -12.36
C ILE A 351 -6.89 10.67 -12.40
N LYS A 352 -6.22 10.41 -11.27
CA LYS A 352 -5.31 9.28 -11.14
C LYS A 352 -6.08 7.97 -11.35
N TYR A 353 -5.51 7.05 -12.09
CA TYR A 353 -6.12 5.74 -12.34
C TYR A 353 -5.07 4.63 -12.30
N GLN A 354 -5.53 3.42 -12.12
CA GLN A 354 -4.76 2.19 -12.23
C GLN A 354 -5.54 1.19 -13.08
N ILE A 355 -4.95 0.70 -14.16
CA ILE A 355 -5.53 -0.42 -14.88
C ILE A 355 -5.35 -1.69 -14.06
N THR A 356 -6.44 -2.42 -13.83
CA THR A 356 -6.42 -3.76 -13.24
C THR A 356 -6.87 -4.79 -14.25
N MET A 357 -6.13 -5.89 -14.35
CA MET A 357 -6.41 -6.98 -15.27
C MET A 357 -6.45 -8.31 -14.52
N ASP A 358 -7.54 -9.03 -14.64
CA ASP A 358 -7.69 -10.36 -14.09
C ASP A 358 -7.37 -11.41 -15.19
N LEU A 359 -6.28 -12.20 -15.00
CA LEU A 359 -5.83 -13.19 -15.96
C LEU A 359 -6.29 -14.60 -15.61
N CYS A 360 -6.70 -15.32 -16.68
CA CYS A 360 -7.08 -16.74 -16.70
C CYS A 360 -6.67 -17.36 -18.02
N LYS A 361 -6.83 -18.68 -18.19
CA LYS A 361 -6.48 -19.37 -19.45
C LYS A 361 -7.24 -18.79 -20.66
N GLU A 362 -8.48 -18.31 -20.45
CA GLU A 362 -9.36 -17.81 -21.50
C GLU A 362 -8.93 -16.47 -22.11
N ASN A 363 -8.14 -15.65 -21.39
CA ASN A 363 -7.64 -14.38 -21.90
C ASN A 363 -6.12 -14.28 -21.99
N LEU A 364 -5.39 -15.32 -21.61
CA LEU A 364 -3.93 -15.33 -21.64
C LEU A 364 -3.36 -15.02 -23.03
N SER A 365 -3.94 -15.62 -24.09
CA SER A 365 -3.49 -15.40 -25.46
C SER A 365 -3.66 -13.97 -25.98
N MET A 366 -4.48 -13.16 -25.33
CA MET A 366 -4.74 -11.75 -25.66
C MET A 366 -3.99 -10.77 -24.76
N PHE A 367 -3.23 -11.28 -23.79
CA PHE A 367 -2.57 -10.45 -22.78
C PHE A 367 -1.61 -9.44 -23.39
N GLU A 368 -0.66 -9.92 -24.20
CA GLU A 368 0.33 -9.05 -24.83
C GLU A 368 -0.29 -8.03 -25.79
N GLU A 369 -1.24 -8.44 -26.63
CA GLU A 369 -1.98 -7.53 -27.52
C GLU A 369 -2.71 -6.44 -26.71
N THR A 370 -3.31 -6.82 -25.59
CA THR A 370 -4.00 -5.86 -24.70
C THR A 370 -3.04 -4.84 -24.12
N LEU A 371 -1.85 -5.27 -23.66
CA LEU A 371 -0.82 -4.35 -23.16
C LEU A 371 -0.30 -3.40 -24.24
N GLN A 372 -0.11 -3.89 -25.47
CA GLN A 372 0.30 -3.07 -26.62
C GLN A 372 -0.75 -2.00 -26.92
N ASN A 373 -2.01 -2.37 -26.98
CA ASN A 373 -3.11 -1.44 -27.20
C ASN A 373 -3.22 -0.40 -26.07
N LEU A 374 -3.15 -0.81 -24.80
CA LEU A 374 -3.17 0.10 -23.66
C LEU A 374 -2.02 1.12 -23.73
N ARG A 375 -0.83 0.68 -24.15
CA ARG A 375 0.32 1.60 -24.35
C ARG A 375 0.04 2.68 -25.38
N VAL A 376 -0.65 2.35 -26.48
CA VAL A 376 -1.04 3.34 -27.51
C VAL A 376 -1.95 4.43 -26.94
N TYR A 377 -2.76 4.09 -25.92
CA TYR A 377 -3.62 5.04 -25.20
C TYR A 377 -2.96 5.70 -24.00
N GLY A 378 -1.62 5.63 -23.90
CA GLY A 378 -0.86 6.33 -22.88
C GLY A 378 -0.81 5.66 -21.51
N VAL A 379 -1.27 4.41 -21.39
CA VAL A 379 -1.10 3.63 -20.15
C VAL A 379 0.37 3.29 -19.96
N THR A 380 0.88 3.53 -18.77
CA THR A 380 2.29 3.29 -18.41
C THR A 380 2.47 2.06 -17.54
N ASP A 381 1.46 1.71 -16.75
CA ASP A 381 1.51 0.55 -15.88
C ASP A 381 0.17 -0.21 -15.79
N VAL A 382 0.23 -1.52 -15.53
CA VAL A 382 -0.93 -2.40 -15.39
C VAL A 382 -0.73 -3.31 -14.19
N TYR A 383 -1.76 -3.38 -13.34
CA TYR A 383 -1.82 -4.29 -12.19
C TYR A 383 -2.52 -5.58 -12.59
N VAL A 384 -1.81 -6.70 -12.55
CA VAL A 384 -2.26 -8.00 -13.05
C VAL A 384 -2.50 -8.95 -11.88
N ARG A 385 -3.67 -9.57 -11.84
CA ARG A 385 -4.06 -10.54 -10.81
C ARG A 385 -4.46 -11.89 -11.43
N ALA A 386 -4.29 -12.93 -10.64
CA ALA A 386 -4.85 -14.24 -10.98
C ALA A 386 -6.37 -14.24 -10.75
N VAL A 387 -7.13 -14.75 -11.71
CA VAL A 387 -8.55 -15.09 -11.48
C VAL A 387 -8.61 -16.21 -10.45
N SER A 388 -9.47 -16.06 -9.45
CA SER A 388 -9.78 -17.13 -8.50
C SER A 388 -11.04 -17.86 -8.95
N PRO A 389 -11.11 -19.20 -8.88
CA PRO A 389 -12.28 -20.00 -9.31
C PRO A 389 -13.40 -19.93 -8.26
N LEU A 390 -13.93 -18.74 -8.04
CA LEU A 390 -14.98 -18.41 -7.07
C LEU A 390 -16.15 -17.75 -7.80
N GLY A 391 -17.35 -17.82 -7.21
CA GLY A 391 -18.53 -17.18 -7.77
C GLY A 391 -18.79 -17.61 -9.22
N ASN A 392 -19.07 -16.65 -10.10
CA ASN A 392 -19.31 -16.93 -11.53
C ASN A 392 -18.13 -17.62 -12.22
N ALA A 393 -16.90 -17.35 -11.80
CA ALA A 393 -15.73 -18.03 -12.38
C ALA A 393 -15.82 -19.55 -12.18
N LYS A 394 -16.22 -19.98 -10.99
CA LYS A 394 -16.45 -21.40 -10.69
C LYS A 394 -17.62 -21.98 -11.49
N GLU A 395 -18.75 -21.27 -11.55
CA GLU A 395 -19.95 -21.74 -12.27
C GLU A 395 -19.73 -21.84 -13.79
N ASN A 396 -18.90 -20.97 -14.34
CA ASN A 396 -18.56 -20.98 -15.77
C ASN A 396 -17.31 -21.78 -16.09
N ASP A 397 -16.75 -22.53 -15.14
CA ASP A 397 -15.55 -23.36 -15.29
C ASP A 397 -14.34 -22.59 -15.85
N ILE A 398 -14.18 -21.31 -15.44
CA ILE A 398 -13.05 -20.48 -15.83
C ILE A 398 -11.78 -21.08 -15.24
N LYS A 399 -10.75 -21.26 -16.08
CA LYS A 399 -9.53 -21.93 -15.69
C LYS A 399 -8.48 -20.95 -15.19
N GLU A 400 -8.00 -21.18 -13.97
CA GLU A 400 -6.85 -20.45 -13.45
C GLU A 400 -5.60 -20.70 -14.29
N LEU A 401 -4.68 -19.74 -14.26
CA LEU A 401 -3.31 -19.97 -14.72
C LEU A 401 -2.59 -20.90 -13.73
N ASP A 402 -1.74 -21.74 -14.22
CA ASP A 402 -0.84 -22.55 -13.39
C ASP A 402 0.51 -21.85 -13.14
N CYS A 403 1.38 -22.46 -12.34
CA CYS A 403 2.68 -21.89 -12.03
C CYS A 403 3.58 -21.73 -13.27
N ASN A 404 3.48 -22.61 -14.28
CA ASN A 404 4.24 -22.48 -15.51
C ASN A 404 3.76 -21.31 -16.37
N ASP A 405 2.44 -21.05 -16.43
CA ASP A 405 1.93 -19.86 -17.13
C ASP A 405 2.50 -18.59 -16.52
N TRP A 406 2.50 -18.50 -15.18
CA TRP A 406 3.05 -17.34 -14.48
C TRP A 406 4.56 -17.21 -14.64
N ALA A 407 5.30 -18.32 -14.66
CA ALA A 407 6.73 -18.31 -14.98
C ALA A 407 6.98 -17.71 -16.37
N ASN A 408 6.26 -18.16 -17.38
CA ASN A 408 6.36 -17.61 -18.74
C ASN A 408 6.00 -16.12 -18.82
N ILE A 409 4.99 -15.67 -18.07
CA ILE A 409 4.60 -14.25 -18.01
C ILE A 409 5.72 -13.44 -17.36
N LEU A 410 6.29 -13.91 -16.25
CA LEU A 410 7.38 -13.25 -15.53
C LEU A 410 8.66 -13.19 -16.36
N ASP A 411 9.04 -14.29 -17.02
CA ASP A 411 10.19 -14.34 -17.92
C ASP A 411 10.05 -13.31 -19.05
N ASN A 412 8.89 -13.29 -19.73
CA ASN A 412 8.61 -12.32 -20.79
C ASN A 412 8.65 -10.86 -20.28
N ALA A 413 8.15 -10.64 -19.07
CA ALA A 413 8.15 -9.32 -18.44
C ALA A 413 9.59 -8.85 -18.13
N VAL A 414 10.39 -9.70 -17.49
CA VAL A 414 11.79 -9.42 -17.13
C VAL A 414 12.66 -9.23 -18.38
N GLU A 415 12.42 -10.00 -19.44
CA GLU A 415 13.08 -9.81 -20.75
C GLU A 415 12.66 -8.51 -21.47
N GLY A 416 11.72 -7.76 -20.91
CA GLY A 416 11.29 -6.47 -21.47
C GLY A 416 10.36 -6.58 -22.69
N LYS A 417 9.68 -7.72 -22.89
CA LYS A 417 8.76 -7.92 -24.01
C LYS A 417 7.47 -7.10 -23.89
N TYR A 418 7.13 -6.65 -22.70
CA TYR A 418 5.91 -5.85 -22.48
C TYR A 418 6.19 -4.35 -22.62
N PRO A 419 5.31 -3.61 -23.31
CA PRO A 419 5.52 -2.19 -23.61
C PRO A 419 5.19 -1.26 -22.44
N VAL A 420 4.59 -1.78 -21.37
CA VAL A 420 4.19 -1.09 -20.15
C VAL A 420 4.82 -1.76 -18.93
N SER A 421 4.87 -1.04 -17.81
CA SER A 421 5.22 -1.67 -16.52
C SER A 421 4.11 -2.60 -16.09
N VAL A 422 4.46 -3.72 -15.47
CA VAL A 422 3.50 -4.69 -14.95
C VAL A 422 3.77 -4.96 -13.47
N THR A 423 2.73 -4.86 -12.66
CA THR A 423 2.73 -5.33 -11.27
C THR A 423 1.89 -6.59 -11.21
N ILE A 424 2.52 -7.72 -10.95
CA ILE A 424 1.87 -9.04 -10.90
C ILE A 424 1.60 -9.37 -9.44
N CYS A 425 0.33 -9.65 -9.11
CA CYS A 425 -0.08 -10.06 -7.77
C CYS A 425 -0.52 -11.52 -7.77
N LEU A 426 0.26 -12.35 -7.10
CA LEU A 426 0.00 -13.77 -6.93
C LEU A 426 -0.56 -14.05 -5.54
N THR A 427 -1.62 -14.83 -5.49
CA THR A 427 -2.20 -15.28 -4.24
C THR A 427 -1.36 -16.38 -3.60
N LYS A 428 -1.57 -16.62 -2.31
CA LYS A 428 -0.87 -17.68 -1.53
C LYS A 428 -0.99 -19.09 -2.11
N LYS A 429 -1.96 -19.38 -2.98
CA LYS A 429 -2.02 -20.64 -3.72
C LYS A 429 -0.71 -20.88 -4.47
N TYR A 430 -0.26 -19.91 -5.26
CA TYR A 430 0.96 -19.99 -6.03
C TYR A 430 2.22 -20.08 -5.16
N TYR A 431 2.23 -19.43 -4.01
CA TYR A 431 3.32 -19.60 -3.03
C TYR A 431 3.47 -21.05 -2.55
N TRP A 432 2.34 -21.75 -2.34
CA TRP A 432 2.35 -23.13 -1.83
C TRP A 432 2.54 -24.18 -2.91
N GLU A 433 2.17 -23.90 -4.17
CA GLU A 433 2.23 -24.82 -5.31
C GLU A 433 3.51 -24.67 -6.14
N ALA A 434 4.29 -23.59 -5.94
CA ALA A 434 5.51 -23.30 -6.70
C ALA A 434 6.61 -24.34 -6.50
N THR A 435 7.28 -24.67 -7.60
CA THR A 435 8.44 -25.58 -7.66
C THR A 435 9.67 -24.87 -8.22
N GLU A 436 10.87 -25.45 -8.03
CA GLU A 436 12.13 -24.92 -8.58
C GLU A 436 12.14 -24.83 -10.10
N GLU A 437 11.26 -25.59 -10.77
CA GLU A 437 11.15 -25.64 -12.23
C GLU A 437 10.17 -24.59 -12.79
N ASP A 438 9.47 -23.84 -11.93
CA ASP A 438 8.47 -22.85 -12.32
C ASP A 438 8.69 -21.47 -11.66
N ILE A 439 7.69 -20.89 -11.01
CA ILE A 439 7.74 -19.53 -10.43
C ILE A 439 8.50 -19.43 -9.09
N LYS A 440 8.91 -20.53 -8.48
CA LYS A 440 9.55 -20.50 -7.16
C LYS A 440 10.80 -19.61 -7.14
N PRO A 441 11.69 -19.59 -8.15
CA PRO A 441 12.82 -18.68 -8.16
C PRO A 441 12.44 -17.19 -8.03
N TYR A 442 11.29 -16.79 -8.55
CA TYR A 442 10.75 -15.44 -8.39
C TYR A 442 10.10 -15.23 -7.01
N ILE A 443 9.37 -16.22 -6.53
CA ILE A 443 8.69 -16.18 -5.23
C ILE A 443 9.70 -16.11 -4.07
N ASP A 444 10.81 -16.83 -4.17
CA ASP A 444 11.84 -16.86 -3.13
C ASP A 444 12.58 -15.52 -3.00
N LEU A 445 12.54 -14.69 -4.03
CA LEU A 445 13.06 -13.32 -3.96
C LEU A 445 12.13 -12.38 -3.17
N VAL A 446 10.85 -12.73 -3.03
CA VAL A 446 9.89 -11.92 -2.27
C VAL A 446 10.05 -12.23 -0.79
N GLU A 447 10.42 -11.26 0.00
CA GLU A 447 10.41 -11.35 1.46
C GLU A 447 8.98 -11.55 1.99
N ASP A 448 8.80 -11.78 3.27
CA ASP A 448 7.54 -12.19 3.90
C ASP A 448 6.33 -11.31 3.55
N PHE A 449 6.54 -10.03 3.29
CA PHE A 449 5.55 -9.11 2.74
C PHE A 449 6.24 -8.12 1.83
N GLY A 450 5.65 -7.83 0.70
CA GLY A 450 6.13 -6.72 -0.09
C GLY A 450 6.02 -6.92 -1.58
N THR A 451 6.39 -5.87 -2.26
CA THR A 451 6.59 -5.82 -3.70
C THR A 451 8.07 -5.96 -3.96
N ILE A 452 8.47 -6.97 -4.71
CA ILE A 452 9.83 -7.01 -5.25
C ILE A 452 9.86 -6.36 -6.61
N HIS A 453 10.89 -5.57 -6.86
CA HIS A 453 11.17 -4.97 -8.15
C HIS A 453 12.13 -5.90 -8.91
N LEU A 454 11.60 -6.74 -9.79
CA LEU A 454 12.43 -7.63 -10.63
C LEU A 454 13.20 -6.81 -11.65
N THR A 455 12.59 -5.75 -12.17
CA THR A 455 13.23 -4.71 -13.02
C THR A 455 12.55 -3.36 -12.74
N ASP A 456 13.03 -2.27 -13.35
CA ASP A 456 12.39 -0.94 -13.26
C ASP A 456 10.92 -0.93 -13.73
N LYS A 457 10.48 -1.97 -14.45
CA LYS A 457 9.14 -2.09 -15.03
C LYS A 457 8.36 -3.31 -14.56
N VAL A 458 8.96 -4.18 -13.80
CA VAL A 458 8.34 -5.45 -13.40
C VAL A 458 8.36 -5.57 -11.90
N HIS A 459 7.18 -5.62 -11.31
CA HIS A 459 7.00 -5.74 -9.88
C HIS A 459 6.18 -7.00 -9.57
N LEU A 460 6.59 -7.73 -8.57
CA LEU A 460 5.92 -8.95 -8.12
C LEU A 460 5.48 -8.79 -6.67
N ILE A 461 4.20 -9.04 -6.43
CA ILE A 461 3.59 -9.13 -5.12
C ILE A 461 3.16 -10.58 -4.91
N VAL A 462 3.54 -11.18 -3.79
CA VAL A 462 3.10 -12.51 -3.42
C VAL A 462 2.43 -12.46 -2.05
N GLU A 463 1.16 -12.81 -2.01
CA GLU A 463 0.44 -12.94 -0.76
C GLU A 463 0.82 -14.27 -0.08
N LYS A 464 1.88 -14.28 0.72
CA LYS A 464 2.31 -15.50 1.42
C LYS A 464 1.35 -15.93 2.54
N TYR A 465 0.67 -14.97 3.16
CA TYR A 465 -0.13 -15.17 4.38
C TYR A 465 -1.54 -14.58 4.29
N CYS A 466 -2.43 -15.06 5.14
CA CYS A 466 -3.81 -14.56 5.18
C CYS A 466 -3.90 -13.29 6.02
N MET A 467 -4.26 -12.17 5.40
CA MET A 467 -4.40 -10.85 6.05
C MET A 467 -5.81 -10.58 6.58
N ALA A 468 -6.72 -11.57 6.51
CA ALA A 468 -8.09 -11.42 6.98
C ALA A 468 -8.13 -11.01 8.46
N TYR A 469 -8.89 -9.98 8.79
CA TYR A 469 -9.02 -9.35 10.12
C TYR A 469 -7.70 -8.88 10.76
N SER A 470 -6.55 -9.14 10.16
CA SER A 470 -5.27 -8.68 10.67
C SER A 470 -4.93 -7.28 10.16
N ASN A 471 -5.01 -7.06 8.86
CA ASN A 471 -4.73 -5.77 8.23
C ASN A 471 -5.88 -5.27 7.33
N GLN A 472 -6.78 -6.15 6.95
CA GLN A 472 -7.90 -5.81 6.07
C GLN A 472 -9.22 -6.35 6.57
N ILE A 473 -10.29 -5.61 6.29
CA ILE A 473 -11.67 -6.05 6.43
C ILE A 473 -12.48 -5.69 5.19
N THR A 474 -13.57 -6.42 4.98
CA THR A 474 -14.54 -6.11 3.93
C THR A 474 -15.92 -5.98 4.56
N VAL A 475 -16.64 -4.92 4.22
CA VAL A 475 -18.04 -4.71 4.63
C VAL A 475 -18.91 -4.87 3.39
N THR A 476 -19.86 -5.80 3.44
CA THR A 476 -20.80 -6.05 2.34
C THR A 476 -21.89 -4.98 2.29
N SER A 477 -22.59 -4.86 1.15
CA SER A 477 -23.65 -3.87 0.99
C SER A 477 -24.84 -4.09 1.94
N ASP A 478 -25.06 -5.32 2.37
CA ASP A 478 -26.08 -5.69 3.36
C ASP A 478 -25.57 -5.71 4.82
N GLY A 479 -24.34 -5.20 5.04
CA GLY A 479 -23.79 -4.86 6.36
C GLY A 479 -22.99 -5.96 7.05
N TYR A 480 -22.77 -7.12 6.45
CA TYR A 480 -21.90 -8.13 7.06
C TYR A 480 -20.41 -7.74 6.96
N MET A 481 -19.66 -7.97 8.03
CA MET A 481 -18.22 -7.77 8.02
C MET A 481 -17.50 -9.09 7.74
N LEU A 482 -16.57 -9.07 6.82
CA LEU A 482 -15.76 -10.21 6.38
C LEU A 482 -14.26 -9.86 6.52
N GLY A 483 -13.42 -10.89 6.65
CA GLY A 483 -11.98 -10.70 6.78
C GLY A 483 -11.27 -10.36 5.48
N CYS A 484 -11.83 -10.73 4.33
CA CYS A 484 -11.28 -10.40 3.02
C CYS A 484 -12.38 -10.36 1.94
N GLY A 485 -12.07 -9.72 0.81
CA GLY A 485 -13.00 -9.60 -0.33
C GLY A 485 -13.44 -10.93 -0.92
N SER A 486 -12.60 -11.95 -0.90
CA SER A 486 -12.93 -13.27 -1.47
C SER A 486 -14.05 -14.01 -0.70
N GLN A 487 -14.26 -13.68 0.56
CA GLN A 487 -15.32 -14.31 1.37
C GLN A 487 -16.74 -13.98 0.88
N VAL A 488 -16.93 -12.92 0.10
CA VAL A 488 -18.23 -12.59 -0.50
C VAL A 488 -18.68 -13.62 -1.55
N ALA A 489 -17.75 -14.43 -2.08
CA ALA A 489 -18.09 -15.52 -2.99
C ALA A 489 -18.72 -16.74 -2.31
N CYS A 490 -18.80 -16.73 -0.99
CA CYS A 490 -19.47 -17.77 -0.21
C CYS A 490 -20.98 -17.51 -0.22
N GLU A 491 -21.79 -18.48 -0.67
CA GLU A 491 -23.25 -18.35 -0.69
C GLU A 491 -23.84 -17.97 0.67
N LYS A 492 -23.16 -18.40 1.73
CA LYS A 492 -23.59 -18.19 3.11
C LYS A 492 -22.53 -17.41 3.90
N TYR A 493 -22.09 -16.27 3.35
CA TYR A 493 -21.08 -15.48 4.03
C TYR A 493 -21.52 -14.97 5.41
N ASN A 494 -22.82 -14.93 5.69
CA ASN A 494 -23.37 -14.63 7.01
C ASN A 494 -23.00 -15.68 8.07
N GLU A 495 -22.80 -16.95 7.68
CA GLU A 495 -22.40 -18.03 8.61
C GLU A 495 -20.91 -17.91 9.01
N ILE A 496 -20.10 -17.28 8.17
CA ILE A 496 -18.65 -17.06 8.44
C ILE A 496 -18.35 -15.63 8.94
N SER A 497 -19.29 -14.71 8.80
CA SER A 497 -19.17 -13.35 9.30
C SER A 497 -19.23 -13.31 10.83
N PRO A 498 -18.39 -12.52 11.51
CA PRO A 498 -18.48 -12.32 12.96
C PRO A 498 -19.69 -11.46 13.37
N GLY A 499 -20.35 -10.77 12.44
CA GLY A 499 -21.53 -9.95 12.73
C GLY A 499 -21.96 -9.03 11.59
N ASN A 500 -23.03 -8.28 11.84
CA ASN A 500 -23.66 -7.39 10.87
C ASN A 500 -23.74 -5.95 11.41
N LEU A 501 -23.16 -5.01 10.71
CA LEU A 501 -23.00 -3.60 11.11
C LEU A 501 -24.33 -2.80 11.03
N LYS A 502 -25.39 -3.37 10.52
CA LYS A 502 -26.74 -2.80 10.65
C LYS A 502 -27.29 -2.89 12.09
N ARG A 503 -26.71 -3.78 12.90
CA ARG A 503 -27.20 -4.14 14.24
C ARG A 503 -26.15 -4.00 15.33
N GLU A 504 -24.87 -4.02 14.96
CA GLU A 504 -23.73 -4.10 15.87
C GLU A 504 -22.70 -3.02 15.53
N LYS A 505 -21.92 -2.59 16.51
CA LYS A 505 -20.84 -1.64 16.29
C LYS A 505 -19.65 -2.30 15.59
N LEU A 506 -19.00 -1.55 14.70
CA LEU A 506 -17.86 -2.03 13.92
C LEU A 506 -16.76 -2.58 14.82
N ILE A 507 -16.41 -1.88 15.91
CA ILE A 507 -15.35 -2.32 16.83
C ILE A 507 -15.67 -3.66 17.49
N ASP A 508 -16.92 -3.91 17.85
CA ASP A 508 -17.34 -5.15 18.52
C ASP A 508 -17.30 -6.33 17.53
N VAL A 509 -17.74 -6.11 16.29
CA VAL A 509 -17.71 -7.13 15.22
C VAL A 509 -16.27 -7.41 14.81
N LEU A 510 -15.42 -6.37 14.71
CA LEU A 510 -14.00 -6.52 14.43
C LEU A 510 -13.29 -7.35 15.51
N TYR A 511 -13.56 -7.07 16.78
CA TYR A 511 -13.01 -7.84 17.90
C TYR A 511 -13.38 -9.33 17.81
N LYS A 512 -14.65 -9.63 17.52
CA LYS A 512 -15.11 -11.02 17.29
C LYS A 512 -14.38 -11.65 16.10
N GLY A 513 -14.25 -10.91 14.99
CA GLY A 513 -13.58 -11.39 13.77
C GLY A 513 -12.12 -11.74 14.01
N LYS A 514 -11.37 -10.87 14.67
CA LYS A 514 -9.98 -11.12 15.05
C LYS A 514 -9.84 -12.32 15.99
N THR A 515 -10.72 -12.42 16.99
CA THR A 515 -10.71 -13.55 17.94
C THR A 515 -11.00 -14.87 17.23
N ASN A 516 -12.00 -14.90 16.33
CA ASN A 516 -12.34 -16.10 15.57
C ASN A 516 -11.20 -16.51 14.63
N HIS A 517 -10.60 -15.56 13.95
CA HIS A 517 -9.48 -15.79 13.06
C HIS A 517 -8.26 -16.33 13.82
N LEU A 518 -7.95 -15.74 14.97
CA LEU A 518 -6.87 -16.22 15.83
C LEU A 518 -7.08 -17.67 16.29
N ASN A 519 -8.30 -18.04 16.67
CA ASN A 519 -8.62 -19.41 17.07
C ASN A 519 -8.45 -20.40 15.90
N LEU A 520 -8.70 -19.98 14.67
CA LEU A 520 -8.43 -20.79 13.47
C LEU A 520 -6.91 -20.96 13.26
N TYR A 521 -6.12 -19.91 13.48
CA TYR A 521 -4.65 -19.98 13.38
C TYR A 521 -4.03 -20.96 14.36
N GLN A 522 -4.51 -21.01 15.59
CA GLN A 522 -4.00 -21.93 16.64
C GLN A 522 -4.21 -23.41 16.32
N ASN A 523 -5.13 -23.73 15.41
CA ASN A 523 -5.49 -25.11 15.08
C ASN A 523 -4.95 -25.59 13.71
N LEU A 524 -4.19 -24.76 13.00
CA LEU A 524 -3.74 -25.06 11.65
C LEU A 524 -2.20 -24.98 11.57
N ASP A 525 -1.55 -26.14 11.53
CA ASP A 525 -0.10 -26.26 11.28
C ASP A 525 0.34 -25.68 9.91
N LYS A 526 -0.63 -25.37 9.02
CA LYS A 526 -0.43 -24.69 7.74
C LYS A 526 -1.69 -23.92 7.40
N ILE A 527 -1.61 -22.61 7.40
CA ILE A 527 -2.72 -21.74 7.05
C ILE A 527 -2.95 -21.79 5.54
N ARG A 528 -3.71 -22.76 5.10
CA ARG A 528 -4.30 -22.72 3.77
C ARG A 528 -5.45 -21.71 3.78
N CYS A 529 -5.62 -20.94 2.72
CA CYS A 529 -6.81 -20.11 2.55
C CYS A 529 -8.04 -21.01 2.76
N PHE A 530 -9.04 -20.52 3.49
CA PHE A 530 -10.29 -21.23 3.77
C PHE A 530 -10.96 -21.82 2.51
N PHE A 531 -10.67 -21.25 1.35
CA PHE A 531 -11.18 -21.64 0.03
C PHE A 531 -10.30 -22.65 -0.73
N ASN A 532 -9.12 -23.00 -0.23
CA ASN A 532 -8.23 -23.96 -0.86
C ASN A 532 -8.29 -25.34 -0.15
N LYS A 533 -9.51 -25.85 0.07
CA LYS A 533 -9.72 -27.26 0.45
C LYS A 533 -9.72 -28.16 -0.77
#